data_faa6ddbbb2deda4799357387b1719647
#
_entry.id   faa6ddbbb2deda4799357387b1719647
#
_cell.length_a   1.000
_cell.length_b   1.000
_cell.length_c   1.000
_cell.angle_alpha   90.00
_cell.angle_beta   90.00
_cell.angle_gamma   90.00
#
_symmetry.space_group_name_H-M   'P 1'
#
loop_
_entity.id
_entity.type
_entity.pdbx_description
1 polymer ?
#
loop_
_entity_poly.entity_id
_entity_poly.type
_entity_poly.pdbx_seq_one_letter_code
_entity_poly.pdbx_strand_id
1 'polypeptide(L)'
;AAQADVTSMIRTNCIVKEDDMSSINKNKYLSLTEKSFYKKLGKVTKIVGLTIESVGPDAKLNDLCRIYSADNSQELYAEVVGFNDSNVLLMPYDVVDGIGPGSVVENMERPLSVKVGDGILGHTLDGLGNPTDGSELEYTDEYPVEAAPPDPMDREIISKVLPLGVKAVDGLLTVGKGQRIGIFAGSGVGKSTLLGMFARNTKADINVIALIGERGREVREFVERDLGPEGMARSVLVVATSDKPALIRNKAAKTATAIAEYFRDQGKDVLLMMDSLTRFSMAQREIGLASGEPPVTRGYPPSVYSEMPKLLERAGMSDKGSITGLYTVLVDGDDFNEPITDTARSILDGHIVLSRKLGQKNHYPAIDVLQSISRCMSQIVDKKHKQMAGRMKNVMATYNEAEDLINIGAYKSGSNRNIDYAIYKIDAVNKFLMQQTDEKFDFEDEVTQLSDIFADYEAFENGSLQLKK
;
A
#
# COMPACT_ATOMS: atom_id res chain seq x y z
N ALA A 1 -11.95 -50.10 3.18
CA ALA A 1 -12.16 -51.39 2.54
C ALA A 1 -12.37 -51.31 1.02
N ALA A 2 -12.80 -50.16 0.49
CA ALA A 2 -13.01 -49.94 -0.94
C ALA A 2 -11.77 -49.54 -1.74
N GLN A 3 -10.70 -49.05 -1.07
CA GLN A 3 -9.46 -48.64 -1.74
C GLN A 3 -8.49 -49.78 -2.09
N ALA A 4 -8.66 -50.93 -1.46
CA ALA A 4 -7.79 -52.09 -1.71
C ALA A 4 -8.16 -52.87 -3.00
N ASP A 5 -9.42 -52.76 -3.46
CA ASP A 5 -9.93 -53.59 -4.56
C ASP A 5 -9.61 -53.02 -5.96
N VAL A 6 -9.48 -51.70 -6.08
CA VAL A 6 -9.16 -51.07 -7.37
C VAL A 6 -7.70 -51.33 -7.79
N THR A 7 -6.80 -51.41 -6.81
CA THR A 7 -5.37 -51.68 -7.09
C THR A 7 -5.12 -53.14 -7.53
N SER A 8 -6.00 -54.07 -7.12
CA SER A 8 -5.90 -55.49 -7.54
C SER A 8 -6.47 -55.73 -8.94
N MET A 9 -7.52 -54.97 -9.35
CA MET A 9 -8.13 -55.09 -10.68
C MET A 9 -7.24 -54.56 -11.81
N ILE A 10 -6.39 -53.59 -11.55
CA ILE A 10 -5.45 -53.04 -12.55
C ILE A 10 -4.26 -53.99 -12.80
N ARG A 11 -3.97 -54.92 -11.88
CA ARG A 11 -2.85 -55.85 -12.03
C ARG A 11 -3.15 -57.08 -12.90
N THR A 12 -4.40 -57.35 -13.25
CA THR A 12 -4.76 -58.66 -13.81
C THR A 12 -5.03 -58.69 -15.32
N ASN A 13 -5.10 -57.53 -16.02
CA ASN A 13 -5.50 -57.54 -17.45
C ASN A 13 -4.65 -56.72 -18.43
N CYS A 14 -3.42 -56.36 -18.12
CA CYS A 14 -2.52 -55.76 -19.10
C CYS A 14 -1.21 -56.57 -19.19
N ILE A 15 -1.20 -57.64 -19.97
CA ILE A 15 0.06 -58.20 -20.48
C ILE A 15 0.50 -57.34 -21.65
N VAL A 16 1.18 -56.23 -21.37
CA VAL A 16 1.93 -55.44 -22.36
C VAL A 16 3.35 -56.00 -22.34
N LYS A 17 3.88 -56.38 -23.52
CA LYS A 17 5.24 -56.88 -23.66
C LYS A 17 6.24 -55.87 -23.13
N GLU A 18 7.24 -56.32 -22.40
CA GLU A 18 8.24 -55.47 -21.70
C GLU A 18 8.98 -54.45 -22.59
N ASP A 19 9.02 -54.69 -23.91
CA ASP A 19 9.73 -53.82 -24.87
C ASP A 19 9.01 -52.48 -25.21
N ASP A 20 7.71 -52.37 -24.91
CA ASP A 20 6.92 -51.15 -25.21
C ASP A 20 6.80 -50.16 -24.00
N MET A 21 7.34 -50.53 -22.85
CA MET A 21 7.23 -49.73 -21.60
C MET A 21 8.30 -48.66 -21.44
N SER A 22 9.31 -48.60 -22.31
CA SER A 22 10.41 -47.64 -22.21
C SER A 22 10.02 -46.20 -22.60
N SER A 23 8.87 -46.03 -23.26
CA SER A 23 8.39 -44.69 -23.68
C SER A 23 7.33 -44.07 -22.74
N ILE A 24 6.87 -44.80 -21.73
CA ILE A 24 5.85 -44.28 -20.82
C ILE A 24 6.51 -43.45 -19.72
N ASN A 25 6.30 -42.14 -19.76
CA ASN A 25 6.77 -41.26 -18.72
C ASN A 25 6.02 -41.50 -17.40
N LYS A 26 6.58 -42.42 -16.56
CA LYS A 26 6.00 -42.83 -15.27
C LYS A 26 5.64 -41.64 -14.37
N ASN A 27 6.43 -40.56 -14.42
CA ASN A 27 6.17 -39.36 -13.61
C ASN A 27 4.88 -38.65 -14.02
N LYS A 28 4.52 -38.68 -15.31
CA LYS A 28 3.26 -38.11 -15.80
C LYS A 28 2.04 -38.91 -15.27
N TYR A 29 2.16 -40.19 -15.06
CA TYR A 29 1.07 -41.02 -14.51
C TYR A 29 1.04 -41.00 -12.98
N LEU A 30 2.19 -40.87 -12.30
CA LEU A 30 2.24 -40.67 -10.86
C LEU A 30 1.57 -39.34 -10.45
N SER A 31 1.77 -38.28 -11.21
CA SER A 31 1.08 -36.99 -10.96
C SER A 31 -0.45 -37.07 -11.11
N LEU A 32 -0.98 -38.10 -11.82
CA LEU A 32 -2.43 -38.30 -11.90
C LEU A 32 -3.00 -38.97 -10.64
N THR A 33 -2.20 -39.75 -9.91
CA THR A 33 -2.65 -40.38 -8.66
C THR A 33 -2.74 -39.40 -7.48
N GLU A 34 -2.07 -38.26 -7.60
CA GLU A 34 -2.14 -37.18 -6.62
C GLU A 34 -3.30 -36.18 -6.88
N LYS A 35 -3.95 -36.26 -8.06
CA LYS A 35 -5.07 -35.43 -8.41
C LYS A 35 -6.38 -36.02 -7.91
N SER A 36 -7.13 -35.25 -7.15
CA SER A 36 -8.53 -35.56 -6.86
C SER A 36 -9.36 -35.35 -8.12
N PHE A 37 -10.04 -36.39 -8.58
CA PHE A 37 -10.97 -36.34 -9.72
C PHE A 37 -12.41 -35.99 -9.28
N TYR A 38 -12.62 -35.76 -8.00
CA TYR A 38 -13.90 -35.38 -7.46
C TYR A 38 -13.94 -33.84 -7.24
N LYS A 39 -14.95 -33.22 -7.81
CA LYS A 39 -15.23 -31.80 -7.53
C LYS A 39 -16.06 -31.69 -6.25
N LYS A 40 -15.64 -30.83 -5.33
CA LYS A 40 -16.44 -30.47 -4.16
C LYS A 40 -17.45 -29.43 -4.58
N LEU A 41 -18.71 -29.81 -4.62
CA LEU A 41 -19.82 -28.97 -5.05
C LEU A 41 -20.75 -28.68 -3.88
N GLY A 42 -21.25 -27.45 -3.84
CA GLY A 42 -22.32 -27.00 -2.97
C GLY A 42 -23.47 -26.38 -3.77
N LYS A 43 -24.47 -25.88 -3.05
CA LYS A 43 -25.62 -25.19 -3.65
C LYS A 43 -25.95 -23.94 -2.86
N VAL A 44 -26.15 -22.85 -3.57
CA VAL A 44 -26.65 -21.59 -3.00
C VAL A 44 -28.02 -21.84 -2.40
N THR A 45 -28.20 -21.41 -1.15
CA THR A 45 -29.47 -21.50 -0.42
C THR A 45 -30.11 -20.12 -0.26
N LYS A 46 -29.29 -19.08 -0.07
CA LYS A 46 -29.77 -17.74 0.22
C LYS A 46 -28.77 -16.68 -0.21
N ILE A 47 -29.27 -15.51 -0.60
CA ILE A 47 -28.46 -14.32 -0.87
C ILE A 47 -28.99 -13.18 -0.01
N VAL A 48 -28.12 -12.55 0.79
CA VAL A 48 -28.50 -11.44 1.67
C VAL A 48 -27.42 -10.35 1.61
N GLY A 49 -27.78 -9.21 1.05
CA GLY A 49 -26.86 -8.08 0.92
C GLY A 49 -25.62 -8.47 0.12
N LEU A 50 -24.45 -8.44 0.75
CA LEU A 50 -23.15 -8.76 0.13
C LEU A 50 -22.76 -10.24 0.26
N THR A 51 -23.57 -11.08 0.93
CA THR A 51 -23.21 -12.48 1.21
C THR A 51 -24.13 -13.47 0.54
N ILE A 52 -23.55 -14.59 0.12
CA ILE A 52 -24.23 -15.75 -0.45
C ILE A 52 -24.01 -16.92 0.51
N GLU A 53 -25.11 -17.52 1.00
CA GLU A 53 -25.07 -18.73 1.80
C GLU A 53 -25.18 -19.96 0.90
N SER A 54 -24.33 -20.96 1.15
CA SER A 54 -24.31 -22.21 0.39
C SER A 54 -24.22 -23.41 1.34
N VAL A 55 -24.98 -24.46 1.07
CA VAL A 55 -24.76 -25.77 1.67
C VAL A 55 -23.60 -26.45 0.93
N GLY A 56 -22.45 -26.59 1.60
CA GLY A 56 -21.20 -26.97 0.95
C GLY A 56 -20.72 -25.89 -0.05
N PRO A 57 -19.64 -26.21 -0.80
CA PRO A 57 -18.76 -27.37 -0.66
C PRO A 57 -17.95 -27.34 0.65
N ASP A 58 -17.26 -28.45 0.98
CA ASP A 58 -16.21 -28.41 2.00
C ASP A 58 -15.19 -27.35 1.59
N ALA A 59 -14.96 -26.35 2.41
CA ALA A 59 -14.11 -25.21 2.11
C ALA A 59 -13.40 -24.72 3.37
N LYS A 60 -12.31 -23.98 3.18
CA LYS A 60 -11.59 -23.25 4.23
C LYS A 60 -11.83 -21.76 4.07
N LEU A 61 -11.58 -21.00 5.14
CA LEU A 61 -11.58 -19.55 5.08
C LEU A 61 -10.58 -19.07 4.01
N ASN A 62 -10.99 -18.08 3.21
CA ASN A 62 -10.26 -17.51 2.06
C ASN A 62 -10.15 -18.43 0.83
N ASP A 63 -10.77 -19.61 0.81
CA ASP A 63 -10.84 -20.41 -0.42
C ASP A 63 -11.60 -19.64 -1.51
N LEU A 64 -11.06 -19.71 -2.74
CA LEU A 64 -11.72 -19.21 -3.93
C LEU A 64 -12.78 -20.21 -4.38
N CYS A 65 -14.02 -19.74 -4.54
CA CYS A 65 -15.12 -20.52 -5.06
C CYS A 65 -15.60 -19.95 -6.38
N ARG A 66 -16.14 -20.82 -7.24
CA ARG A 66 -16.82 -20.46 -8.49
C ARG A 66 -18.29 -20.81 -8.37
N ILE A 67 -19.14 -19.85 -8.66
CA ILE A 67 -20.60 -20.00 -8.62
C ILE A 67 -21.13 -19.94 -10.04
N TYR A 68 -21.93 -20.92 -10.43
CA TYR A 68 -22.51 -21.01 -11.76
C TYR A 68 -23.95 -20.52 -11.75
N SER A 69 -24.33 -19.70 -12.73
CA SER A 69 -25.73 -19.37 -12.95
C SER A 69 -26.57 -20.62 -13.20
N ALA A 70 -27.87 -20.55 -12.99
CA ALA A 70 -28.77 -21.72 -13.12
C ALA A 70 -28.73 -22.34 -14.53
N ASP A 71 -28.47 -21.53 -15.56
CA ASP A 71 -28.33 -21.93 -16.96
C ASP A 71 -26.89 -22.20 -17.41
N ASN A 72 -25.91 -22.11 -16.48
CA ASN A 72 -24.47 -22.20 -16.74
C ASN A 72 -23.95 -21.20 -17.77
N SER A 73 -24.67 -20.11 -18.03
CA SER A 73 -24.25 -19.07 -18.98
C SER A 73 -23.21 -18.11 -18.40
N GLN A 74 -23.18 -17.98 -17.06
CA GLN A 74 -22.30 -17.06 -16.35
C GLN A 74 -21.60 -17.76 -15.20
N GLU A 75 -20.39 -17.29 -14.89
CA GLU A 75 -19.58 -17.71 -13.77
C GLU A 75 -19.28 -16.48 -12.89
N LEU A 76 -19.45 -16.64 -11.59
CA LEU A 76 -19.12 -15.63 -10.59
C LEU A 76 -18.10 -16.18 -9.62
N TYR A 77 -16.97 -15.50 -9.45
CA TYR A 77 -16.00 -15.84 -8.42
C TYR A 77 -16.39 -15.22 -7.09
N ALA A 78 -16.20 -15.97 -6.02
CA ALA A 78 -16.48 -15.56 -4.66
C ALA A 78 -15.44 -16.13 -3.69
N GLU A 79 -15.29 -15.52 -2.54
CA GLU A 79 -14.39 -15.98 -1.47
C GLU A 79 -15.19 -16.46 -0.27
N VAL A 80 -14.69 -17.50 0.39
CA VAL A 80 -15.22 -17.96 1.68
C VAL A 80 -14.81 -16.96 2.77
N VAL A 81 -15.78 -16.18 3.25
CA VAL A 81 -15.57 -15.17 4.29
C VAL A 81 -15.96 -15.63 5.69
N GLY A 82 -16.63 -16.79 5.80
CA GLY A 82 -17.04 -17.34 7.09
C GLY A 82 -17.94 -18.55 6.95
N PHE A 83 -18.48 -18.98 8.09
CA PHE A 83 -19.42 -20.10 8.18
C PHE A 83 -20.56 -19.70 9.12
N ASN A 84 -21.77 -20.17 8.78
CA ASN A 84 -22.97 -20.00 9.59
C ASN A 84 -23.60 -21.39 9.79
N ASP A 85 -23.49 -21.94 10.99
CA ASP A 85 -23.78 -23.34 11.28
C ASP A 85 -23.01 -24.29 10.33
N SER A 86 -23.72 -24.99 9.44
CA SER A 86 -23.15 -25.87 8.42
C SER A 86 -23.04 -25.22 7.04
N ASN A 87 -23.45 -23.97 6.89
CA ASN A 87 -23.41 -23.26 5.62
C ASN A 87 -22.12 -22.48 5.45
N VAL A 88 -21.63 -22.44 4.21
CA VAL A 88 -20.50 -21.60 3.80
C VAL A 88 -21.02 -20.20 3.46
N LEU A 89 -20.42 -19.18 4.04
CA LEU A 89 -20.65 -17.78 3.67
C LEU A 89 -19.66 -17.36 2.61
N LEU A 90 -20.17 -17.01 1.45
CA LEU A 90 -19.40 -16.56 0.29
C LEU A 90 -19.63 -15.07 0.07
N MET A 91 -18.58 -14.35 -0.29
CA MET A 91 -18.68 -12.96 -0.74
C MET A 91 -18.17 -12.86 -2.18
N PRO A 92 -19.01 -12.38 -3.11
CA PRO A 92 -18.67 -12.31 -4.52
C PRO A 92 -17.65 -11.19 -4.80
N TYR A 93 -16.82 -11.41 -5.81
CA TYR A 93 -15.89 -10.40 -6.33
C TYR A 93 -16.54 -9.44 -7.35
N ASP A 94 -17.72 -9.78 -7.87
CA ASP A 94 -18.43 -8.94 -8.83
C ASP A 94 -19.90 -8.83 -8.45
N VAL A 95 -20.65 -8.05 -9.22
CA VAL A 95 -22.09 -7.89 -9.04
C VAL A 95 -22.79 -9.24 -9.25
N VAL A 96 -23.67 -9.60 -8.33
CA VAL A 96 -24.44 -10.84 -8.41
C VAL A 96 -25.54 -10.68 -9.46
N ASP A 97 -25.34 -11.30 -10.60
CA ASP A 97 -26.34 -11.39 -11.67
C ASP A 97 -26.53 -12.85 -12.10
N GLY A 98 -27.77 -13.24 -12.38
CA GLY A 98 -28.09 -14.60 -12.80
C GLY A 98 -27.88 -15.72 -11.76
N ILE A 99 -27.47 -15.37 -10.52
CA ILE A 99 -27.24 -16.31 -9.42
C ILE A 99 -28.44 -16.30 -8.48
N GLY A 100 -28.87 -17.49 -8.07
CA GLY A 100 -29.99 -17.64 -7.15
C GLY A 100 -29.96 -18.95 -6.37
N PRO A 101 -30.98 -19.24 -5.54
CA PRO A 101 -31.09 -20.50 -4.83
C PRO A 101 -31.02 -21.70 -5.79
N GLY A 102 -30.16 -22.68 -5.47
CA GLY A 102 -29.91 -23.84 -6.31
C GLY A 102 -28.70 -23.71 -7.26
N SER A 103 -28.15 -22.49 -7.47
CA SER A 103 -26.90 -22.28 -8.20
C SER A 103 -25.78 -23.13 -7.62
N VAL A 104 -24.97 -23.73 -8.49
CA VAL A 104 -23.89 -24.63 -8.08
C VAL A 104 -22.68 -23.84 -7.65
N VAL A 105 -22.07 -24.23 -6.53
CA VAL A 105 -20.82 -23.67 -6.01
C VAL A 105 -19.73 -24.72 -6.08
N GLU A 106 -18.63 -24.39 -6.72
CA GLU A 106 -17.42 -25.22 -6.84
C GLU A 106 -16.29 -24.61 -6.00
N ASN A 107 -15.68 -25.39 -5.09
CA ASN A 107 -14.46 -24.97 -4.40
C ASN A 107 -13.26 -25.19 -5.30
N MET A 108 -12.45 -24.15 -5.53
CA MET A 108 -11.23 -24.22 -6.33
C MET A 108 -10.04 -24.79 -5.53
N GLU A 109 -10.23 -25.07 -4.22
CA GLU A 109 -9.23 -25.62 -3.28
C GLU A 109 -7.93 -24.81 -3.19
N ARG A 110 -8.01 -23.53 -3.50
CA ARG A 110 -6.89 -22.57 -3.40
C ARG A 110 -7.40 -21.18 -3.03
N PRO A 111 -6.57 -20.37 -2.34
CA PRO A 111 -6.87 -18.97 -2.17
C PRO A 111 -6.64 -18.18 -3.46
N LEU A 112 -7.01 -16.92 -3.45
CA LEU A 112 -6.70 -15.98 -4.53
C LEU A 112 -5.18 -15.80 -4.65
N SER A 113 -4.65 -15.96 -5.87
CA SER A 113 -3.27 -15.67 -6.24
C SER A 113 -3.20 -14.60 -7.34
N VAL A 114 -2.09 -13.88 -7.42
CA VAL A 114 -1.81 -12.89 -8.45
C VAL A 114 -0.63 -13.35 -9.30
N LYS A 115 -0.74 -13.16 -10.61
CA LYS A 115 0.33 -13.43 -11.58
C LYS A 115 1.41 -12.36 -11.44
N VAL A 116 2.67 -12.77 -11.34
CA VAL A 116 3.82 -11.89 -11.11
C VAL A 116 4.97 -12.21 -12.05
N GLY A 117 5.80 -11.23 -12.34
CA GLY A 117 6.95 -11.32 -13.25
C GLY A 117 7.34 -9.93 -13.75
N ASP A 118 8.48 -9.81 -14.44
CA ASP A 118 8.90 -8.52 -14.99
C ASP A 118 7.94 -8.00 -16.08
N GLY A 119 7.21 -8.90 -16.74
CA GLY A 119 6.24 -8.56 -17.78
C GLY A 119 4.99 -7.82 -17.28
N ILE A 120 4.78 -7.71 -15.96
CA ILE A 120 3.67 -6.89 -15.42
C ILE A 120 4.05 -5.41 -15.25
N LEU A 121 5.33 -5.04 -15.41
CA LEU A 121 5.76 -3.64 -15.36
C LEU A 121 5.13 -2.85 -16.50
N GLY A 122 4.71 -1.62 -16.20
CA GLY A 122 4.01 -0.78 -17.15
C GLY A 122 2.51 -1.05 -17.29
N HIS A 123 1.97 -2.06 -16.60
CA HIS A 123 0.55 -2.41 -16.67
C HIS A 123 -0.28 -1.82 -15.53
N THR A 124 -1.55 -1.59 -15.85
CA THR A 124 -2.60 -1.29 -14.88
C THR A 124 -3.45 -2.54 -14.69
N LEU A 125 -3.52 -3.02 -13.46
CA LEU A 125 -4.24 -4.23 -13.05
C LEU A 125 -5.48 -3.87 -12.25
N ASP A 126 -6.49 -4.73 -12.29
CA ASP A 126 -7.64 -4.65 -11.38
C ASP A 126 -7.29 -5.13 -9.97
N GLY A 127 -8.25 -5.11 -9.05
CA GLY A 127 -8.05 -5.55 -7.66
C GLY A 127 -7.73 -7.04 -7.50
N LEU A 128 -7.93 -7.86 -8.54
CA LEU A 128 -7.61 -9.29 -8.58
C LEU A 128 -6.31 -9.58 -9.34
N GLY A 129 -5.66 -8.55 -9.90
CA GLY A 129 -4.41 -8.68 -10.64
C GLY A 129 -4.57 -8.97 -12.13
N ASN A 130 -5.75 -8.76 -12.72
CA ASN A 130 -5.96 -8.87 -14.16
C ASN A 130 -5.71 -7.52 -14.85
N PRO A 131 -5.13 -7.50 -16.07
CA PRO A 131 -4.97 -6.27 -16.84
C PRO A 131 -6.30 -5.59 -17.14
N THR A 132 -6.37 -4.28 -16.93
CA THR A 132 -7.60 -3.51 -17.14
C THR A 132 -7.90 -3.25 -18.61
N ASP A 133 -6.91 -3.40 -19.49
CA ASP A 133 -7.02 -3.24 -20.94
C ASP A 133 -7.27 -4.57 -21.70
N GLY A 134 -7.37 -5.69 -20.96
CA GLY A 134 -7.59 -7.02 -21.53
C GLY A 134 -6.36 -7.61 -22.21
N SER A 135 -5.18 -7.02 -22.07
CA SER A 135 -3.93 -7.57 -22.58
C SER A 135 -3.57 -8.90 -21.89
N GLU A 136 -2.77 -9.74 -22.54
CA GLU A 136 -2.19 -10.91 -21.90
C GLU A 136 -0.93 -10.51 -21.13
N LEU A 137 -0.82 -10.98 -19.87
CA LEU A 137 0.37 -10.75 -19.06
C LEU A 137 1.41 -11.83 -19.30
N GLU A 138 2.63 -11.42 -19.56
CA GLU A 138 3.78 -12.31 -19.41
C GLU A 138 4.13 -12.41 -17.92
N TYR A 139 3.98 -13.59 -17.33
CA TYR A 139 4.25 -13.85 -15.93
C TYR A 139 5.14 -15.08 -15.74
N THR A 140 5.89 -15.09 -14.65
CA THR A 140 6.81 -16.17 -14.33
C THR A 140 6.37 -17.00 -13.14
N ASP A 141 5.53 -16.42 -12.25
CA ASP A 141 5.10 -17.07 -11.01
C ASP A 141 3.69 -16.58 -10.59
N GLU A 142 3.12 -17.23 -9.59
CA GLU A 142 1.88 -16.82 -8.93
C GLU A 142 2.11 -16.65 -7.42
N TYR A 143 1.80 -15.49 -6.88
CA TYR A 143 1.92 -15.18 -5.46
C TYR A 143 0.55 -15.16 -4.77
N PRO A 144 0.44 -15.75 -3.56
CA PRO A 144 -0.80 -15.70 -2.80
C PRO A 144 -1.11 -14.26 -2.38
N VAL A 145 -2.34 -13.82 -2.59
CA VAL A 145 -2.79 -12.48 -2.18
C VAL A 145 -2.87 -12.37 -0.66
N GLU A 146 -3.28 -13.45 0.00
CA GLU A 146 -3.24 -13.58 1.47
C GLU A 146 -1.92 -14.24 1.88
N ALA A 147 -1.07 -13.48 2.57
CA ALA A 147 0.21 -13.97 3.09
C ALA A 147 0.44 -13.44 4.51
N ALA A 148 1.19 -14.21 5.29
CA ALA A 148 1.68 -13.75 6.59
C ALA A 148 2.84 -12.76 6.40
N PRO A 149 3.00 -11.77 7.30
CA PRO A 149 4.18 -10.93 7.31
C PRO A 149 5.45 -11.76 7.58
N PRO A 150 6.62 -11.30 7.13
CA PRO A 150 7.90 -11.92 7.46
C PRO A 150 8.13 -11.99 8.97
N ASP A 151 8.86 -13.03 9.43
CA ASP A 151 9.21 -13.13 10.86
C ASP A 151 10.04 -11.90 11.28
N PRO A 152 9.80 -11.35 12.48
CA PRO A 152 10.56 -10.19 12.95
C PRO A 152 12.08 -10.41 13.03
N MET A 153 12.54 -11.65 13.21
CA MET A 153 13.96 -11.98 13.30
C MET A 153 14.63 -12.14 11.94
N ASP A 154 13.84 -12.31 10.86
CA ASP A 154 14.34 -12.38 9.48
C ASP A 154 14.44 -10.98 8.83
N ARG A 155 14.03 -9.93 9.55
CA ARG A 155 14.07 -8.55 9.05
C ARG A 155 15.43 -7.92 9.29
N GLU A 156 16.03 -7.35 8.26
CA GLU A 156 17.20 -6.49 8.43
C GLU A 156 16.82 -5.15 9.07
N ILE A 157 17.78 -4.54 9.77
CA ILE A 157 17.63 -3.21 10.37
C ILE A 157 17.65 -2.14 9.27
N ILE A 158 16.76 -1.16 9.35
CA ILE A 158 16.75 0.00 8.45
C ILE A 158 18.02 0.82 8.68
N SER A 159 18.93 0.82 7.70
CA SER A 159 20.25 1.48 7.81
C SER A 159 20.61 2.37 6.60
N LYS A 160 19.84 2.28 5.52
CA LYS A 160 20.09 3.01 4.27
C LYS A 160 18.97 3.98 3.96
N VAL A 161 19.32 5.16 3.46
CA VAL A 161 18.34 6.14 2.97
C VAL A 161 17.72 5.65 1.67
N LEU A 162 16.41 5.87 1.51
CA LEU A 162 15.72 5.83 0.23
C LEU A 162 15.33 7.27 -0.16
N PRO A 163 16.06 7.91 -1.07
CA PRO A 163 15.69 9.22 -1.57
C PRO A 163 14.34 9.16 -2.31
N LEU A 164 13.47 10.08 -1.97
CA LEU A 164 12.14 10.25 -2.61
C LEU A 164 12.13 11.44 -3.57
N GLY A 165 13.20 12.26 -3.61
CA GLY A 165 13.39 13.40 -4.50
C GLY A 165 12.46 14.58 -4.20
N VAL A 166 12.10 14.75 -2.92
CA VAL A 166 11.34 15.91 -2.42
C VAL A 166 12.08 16.51 -1.25
N LYS A 167 12.63 17.72 -1.45
CA LYS A 167 13.52 18.42 -0.50
C LYS A 167 13.00 18.46 0.93
N ALA A 168 11.71 18.75 1.12
CA ALA A 168 11.10 18.79 2.45
C ALA A 168 11.11 17.43 3.14
N VAL A 169 11.03 16.32 2.38
CA VAL A 169 11.08 14.95 2.91
C VAL A 169 12.52 14.50 3.08
N ASP A 170 13.30 14.54 2.02
CA ASP A 170 14.67 14.01 2.03
C ASP A 170 15.58 14.80 3.00
N GLY A 171 15.38 16.12 3.08
CA GLY A 171 16.14 16.98 4.00
C GLY A 171 15.70 16.93 5.46
N LEU A 172 14.40 16.77 5.76
CA LEU A 172 13.88 16.98 7.12
C LEU A 172 13.12 15.79 7.72
N LEU A 173 12.70 14.85 6.89
CA LEU A 173 11.90 13.68 7.24
C LEU A 173 12.46 12.41 6.59
N THR A 174 13.75 12.39 6.33
CA THR A 174 14.44 11.36 5.55
C THR A 174 13.92 9.95 5.79
N VAL A 175 13.57 9.27 4.69
CA VAL A 175 12.97 7.94 4.70
C VAL A 175 14.04 6.87 4.48
N GLY A 176 13.97 5.78 5.22
CA GLY A 176 14.85 4.63 5.06
C GLY A 176 14.24 3.56 4.15
N LYS A 177 15.10 2.78 3.50
CA LYS A 177 14.67 1.57 2.77
C LYS A 177 13.96 0.62 3.74
N GLY A 178 12.77 0.16 3.37
CA GLY A 178 11.93 -0.69 4.22
C GLY A 178 11.15 0.05 5.31
N GLN A 179 11.17 1.39 5.36
CA GLN A 179 10.38 2.17 6.31
C GLN A 179 8.92 2.30 5.85
N ARG A 180 8.00 2.32 6.80
CA ARG A 180 6.55 2.49 6.57
C ARG A 180 6.12 3.87 7.03
N ILE A 181 5.69 4.72 6.09
CA ILE A 181 5.32 6.12 6.33
C ILE A 181 3.85 6.35 6.01
N GLY A 182 3.13 7.02 6.92
CA GLY A 182 1.78 7.51 6.67
C GLY A 182 1.80 8.89 6.04
N ILE A 183 0.98 9.14 5.03
CA ILE A 183 0.74 10.47 4.46
C ILE A 183 -0.67 10.88 4.86
N PHE A 184 -0.76 11.78 5.85
CA PHE A 184 -2.01 12.22 6.43
C PHE A 184 -2.45 13.51 5.74
N ALA A 185 -3.61 13.46 5.10
CA ALA A 185 -4.07 14.55 4.24
C ALA A 185 -5.60 14.71 4.29
N GLY A 186 -6.06 15.95 4.37
CA GLY A 186 -7.44 16.29 4.00
C GLY A 186 -7.65 16.22 2.48
N SER A 187 -8.87 16.45 2.02
CA SER A 187 -9.17 16.50 0.59
C SER A 187 -8.57 17.76 -0.06
N GLY A 188 -8.00 17.61 -1.26
CA GLY A 188 -7.59 18.73 -2.12
C GLY A 188 -6.29 19.45 -1.73
N VAL A 189 -5.42 18.85 -0.92
CA VAL A 189 -4.14 19.45 -0.47
C VAL A 189 -2.92 19.05 -1.30
N GLY A 190 -3.10 18.42 -2.47
CA GLY A 190 -2.00 18.03 -3.36
C GLY A 190 -1.42 16.63 -3.08
N LYS A 191 -2.19 15.74 -2.42
CA LYS A 191 -1.77 14.36 -2.12
C LYS A 191 -1.32 13.59 -3.35
N SER A 192 -2.15 13.49 -4.40
CA SER A 192 -1.86 12.71 -5.61
C SER A 192 -0.66 13.25 -6.36
N THR A 193 -0.52 14.58 -6.42
CA THR A 193 0.66 15.24 -7.00
C THR A 193 1.94 14.88 -6.25
N LEU A 194 1.91 14.87 -4.92
CA LEU A 194 3.06 14.45 -4.10
C LEU A 194 3.42 12.98 -4.33
N LEU A 195 2.42 12.08 -4.40
CA LEU A 195 2.66 10.68 -4.73
C LEU A 195 3.29 10.52 -6.13
N GLY A 196 2.83 11.30 -7.11
CA GLY A 196 3.42 11.33 -8.45
C GLY A 196 4.88 11.81 -8.43
N MET A 197 5.22 12.82 -7.62
CA MET A 197 6.59 13.28 -7.42
C MET A 197 7.47 12.14 -6.84
N PHE A 198 7.00 11.46 -5.81
CA PHE A 198 7.70 10.30 -5.23
C PHE A 198 7.91 9.20 -6.26
N ALA A 199 6.87 8.81 -7.01
CA ALA A 199 6.96 7.75 -8.01
C ALA A 199 7.99 8.06 -9.12
N ARG A 200 8.06 9.31 -9.57
CA ARG A 200 9.02 9.73 -10.62
C ARG A 200 10.45 9.88 -10.10
N ASN A 201 10.61 10.39 -8.88
CA ASN A 201 11.91 10.87 -8.40
C ASN A 201 12.62 9.86 -7.48
N THR A 202 11.91 8.89 -6.90
CA THR A 202 12.51 7.90 -6.00
C THR A 202 13.66 7.12 -6.63
N LYS A 203 14.62 6.74 -5.81
CA LYS A 203 15.72 5.82 -6.17
C LYS A 203 15.36 4.34 -5.91
N ALA A 204 14.09 4.02 -5.64
CA ALA A 204 13.62 2.63 -5.64
C ALA A 204 13.74 2.00 -7.03
N ASP A 205 13.95 0.69 -7.10
CA ASP A 205 14.04 -0.03 -8.38
C ASP A 205 12.67 -0.08 -9.07
N ILE A 206 11.62 -0.36 -8.30
CA ILE A 206 10.26 -0.59 -8.80
C ILE A 206 9.25 0.13 -7.89
N ASN A 207 8.21 0.67 -8.52
CA ASN A 207 7.06 1.20 -7.80
C ASN A 207 5.87 0.24 -7.94
N VAL A 208 5.17 -0.04 -6.85
CA VAL A 208 3.86 -0.68 -6.85
C VAL A 208 2.85 0.30 -6.27
N ILE A 209 1.83 0.64 -7.04
CA ILE A 209 0.90 1.72 -6.70
C ILE A 209 -0.51 1.16 -6.61
N ALA A 210 -1.09 1.16 -5.42
CA ALA A 210 -2.46 0.74 -5.17
C ALA A 210 -3.38 1.96 -5.08
N LEU A 211 -4.32 2.10 -6.02
CA LEU A 211 -5.35 3.14 -6.02
C LEU A 211 -6.69 2.51 -5.61
N ILE A 212 -7.05 2.70 -4.34
CA ILE A 212 -8.17 2.00 -3.70
C ILE A 212 -9.30 2.98 -3.37
N GLY A 213 -10.46 2.76 -3.95
CA GLY A 213 -11.66 3.55 -3.71
C GLY A 213 -11.56 4.98 -4.26
N GLU A 214 -10.62 5.24 -5.15
CA GLU A 214 -10.50 6.52 -5.86
C GLU A 214 -11.46 6.59 -7.05
N ARG A 215 -11.75 7.80 -7.52
CA ARG A 215 -12.64 7.99 -8.67
C ARG A 215 -11.92 7.64 -9.96
N GLY A 216 -12.61 7.01 -10.92
CA GLY A 216 -12.03 6.63 -12.20
C GLY A 216 -11.34 7.78 -12.95
N ARG A 217 -11.88 9.02 -12.84
CA ARG A 217 -11.24 10.21 -13.41
C ARG A 217 -9.89 10.52 -12.76
N GLU A 218 -9.80 10.43 -11.43
CA GLU A 218 -8.58 10.73 -10.67
C GLU A 218 -7.48 9.70 -10.96
N VAL A 219 -7.87 8.43 -11.18
CA VAL A 219 -6.95 7.36 -11.61
C VAL A 219 -6.30 7.72 -12.96
N ARG A 220 -7.11 8.12 -13.94
CA ARG A 220 -6.58 8.48 -15.26
C ARG A 220 -5.69 9.71 -15.21
N GLU A 221 -6.09 10.75 -14.47
CA GLU A 221 -5.29 11.97 -14.28
C GLU A 221 -3.95 11.64 -13.61
N PHE A 222 -3.94 10.74 -12.62
CA PHE A 222 -2.71 10.30 -11.96
C PHE A 222 -1.77 9.58 -12.94
N VAL A 223 -2.26 8.64 -13.73
CA VAL A 223 -1.46 7.89 -14.70
C VAL A 223 -0.88 8.80 -15.77
N GLU A 224 -1.71 9.65 -16.39
CA GLU A 224 -1.31 10.45 -17.56
C GLU A 224 -0.47 11.67 -17.15
N ARG A 225 -0.82 12.36 -16.05
CA ARG A 225 -0.21 13.63 -15.66
C ARG A 225 0.80 13.50 -14.53
N ASP A 226 0.42 12.81 -13.45
CA ASP A 226 1.24 12.79 -12.24
C ASP A 226 2.35 11.74 -12.32
N LEU A 227 2.09 10.56 -12.89
CA LEU A 227 3.08 9.49 -13.09
C LEU A 227 3.85 9.63 -14.42
N GLY A 228 3.12 9.82 -15.50
CA GLY A 228 3.67 9.94 -16.84
C GLY A 228 4.32 8.65 -17.39
N PRO A 229 4.79 8.65 -18.65
CA PRO A 229 5.35 7.44 -19.27
C PRO A 229 6.62 6.92 -18.61
N GLU A 230 7.51 7.82 -18.16
CA GLU A 230 8.75 7.47 -17.49
C GLU A 230 8.48 6.79 -16.14
N GLY A 231 7.56 7.34 -15.34
CA GLY A 231 7.17 6.74 -14.07
C GLY A 231 6.43 5.42 -14.27
N MET A 232 5.56 5.32 -15.29
CA MET A 232 4.80 4.12 -15.59
C MET A 232 5.69 2.94 -15.98
N ALA A 233 6.76 3.17 -16.75
CA ALA A 233 7.65 2.10 -17.23
C ALA A 233 8.29 1.25 -16.13
N ARG A 234 8.45 1.80 -14.91
CA ARG A 234 8.97 1.09 -13.73
C ARG A 234 7.94 0.88 -12.64
N SER A 235 6.67 0.98 -13.00
CA SER A 235 5.56 0.88 -12.04
C SER A 235 4.59 -0.23 -12.43
N VAL A 236 3.93 -0.79 -11.42
CA VAL A 236 2.72 -1.60 -11.56
C VAL A 236 1.61 -0.89 -10.81
N LEU A 237 0.48 -0.65 -11.47
CA LEU A 237 -0.69 -0.06 -10.83
C LEU A 237 -1.73 -1.15 -10.56
N VAL A 238 -2.28 -1.15 -9.33
CA VAL A 238 -3.44 -1.96 -8.96
C VAL A 238 -4.59 -1.02 -8.63
N VAL A 239 -5.68 -1.11 -9.38
CA VAL A 239 -6.78 -0.14 -9.32
C VAL A 239 -8.08 -0.82 -8.93
N ALA A 240 -8.71 -0.31 -7.87
CA ALA A 240 -10.07 -0.65 -7.49
C ALA A 240 -10.84 0.65 -7.18
N THR A 241 -11.61 1.13 -8.14
CA THR A 241 -12.36 2.39 -8.03
C THR A 241 -13.50 2.30 -7.00
N SER A 242 -14.05 3.46 -6.62
CA SER A 242 -15.06 3.56 -5.56
C SER A 242 -16.39 2.85 -5.87
N ASP A 243 -16.66 2.55 -7.13
CA ASP A 243 -17.83 1.79 -7.60
C ASP A 243 -17.67 0.27 -7.48
N LYS A 244 -16.44 -0.22 -7.25
CA LYS A 244 -16.18 -1.66 -7.12
C LYS A 244 -16.65 -2.21 -5.78
N PRO A 245 -17.04 -3.51 -5.72
CA PRO A 245 -17.42 -4.19 -4.49
C PRO A 245 -16.37 -4.06 -3.38
N ALA A 246 -16.82 -4.11 -2.12
CA ALA A 246 -15.93 -3.97 -0.95
C ALA A 246 -14.80 -4.99 -0.96
N LEU A 247 -15.10 -6.24 -1.33
CA LEU A 247 -14.08 -7.30 -1.39
C LEU A 247 -12.98 -7.00 -2.41
N ILE A 248 -13.33 -6.48 -3.59
CA ILE A 248 -12.34 -6.06 -4.61
C ILE A 248 -11.46 -4.92 -4.09
N ARG A 249 -12.06 -3.92 -3.41
CA ARG A 249 -11.30 -2.80 -2.83
C ARG A 249 -10.35 -3.26 -1.71
N ASN A 250 -10.77 -4.25 -0.92
CA ASN A 250 -9.93 -4.87 0.09
C ASN A 250 -8.79 -5.69 -0.55
N LYS A 251 -9.12 -6.54 -1.53
CA LYS A 251 -8.11 -7.37 -2.21
C LYS A 251 -7.09 -6.54 -2.99
N ALA A 252 -7.47 -5.42 -3.59
CA ALA A 252 -6.54 -4.54 -4.31
C ALA A 252 -5.32 -4.14 -3.45
N ALA A 253 -5.54 -3.82 -2.16
CA ALA A 253 -4.44 -3.54 -1.23
C ALA A 253 -3.51 -4.74 -1.04
N LYS A 254 -4.09 -5.93 -0.86
CA LYS A 254 -3.36 -7.17 -0.63
C LYS A 254 -2.68 -7.66 -1.91
N THR A 255 -3.31 -7.52 -3.07
CA THR A 255 -2.75 -7.82 -4.41
C THR A 255 -1.53 -6.95 -4.68
N ALA A 256 -1.62 -5.64 -4.48
CA ALA A 256 -0.47 -4.75 -4.64
C ALA A 256 0.68 -5.12 -3.68
N THR A 257 0.35 -5.48 -2.44
CA THR A 257 1.34 -5.93 -1.47
C THR A 257 2.01 -7.23 -1.91
N ALA A 258 1.26 -8.21 -2.42
CA ALA A 258 1.80 -9.47 -2.93
C ALA A 258 2.72 -9.26 -4.15
N ILE A 259 2.38 -8.32 -5.05
CA ILE A 259 3.25 -7.93 -6.16
C ILE A 259 4.55 -7.31 -5.63
N ALA A 260 4.46 -6.44 -4.62
CA ALA A 260 5.64 -5.84 -4.00
C ALA A 260 6.52 -6.90 -3.30
N GLU A 261 5.92 -7.89 -2.66
CA GLU A 261 6.62 -9.03 -2.04
C GLU A 261 7.39 -9.85 -3.08
N TYR A 262 6.79 -10.13 -4.24
CA TYR A 262 7.49 -10.82 -5.33
C TYR A 262 8.77 -10.08 -5.72
N PHE A 263 8.71 -8.78 -6.00
CA PHE A 263 9.89 -8.02 -6.41
C PHE A 263 10.92 -7.88 -5.28
N ARG A 264 10.47 -7.72 -4.02
CA ARG A 264 11.36 -7.79 -2.85
C ARG A 264 12.12 -9.12 -2.80
N ASP A 265 11.44 -10.23 -3.03
CA ASP A 265 12.02 -11.58 -3.00
C ASP A 265 12.99 -11.83 -4.16
N GLN A 266 12.91 -11.01 -5.22
CA GLN A 266 13.91 -10.92 -6.29
C GLN A 266 15.11 -9.98 -5.95
N GLY A 267 15.21 -9.50 -4.71
CA GLY A 267 16.30 -8.64 -4.25
C GLY A 267 16.15 -7.17 -4.63
N LYS A 268 14.94 -6.71 -4.98
CA LYS A 268 14.69 -5.32 -5.38
C LYS A 268 14.32 -4.45 -4.19
N ASP A 269 14.63 -3.16 -4.30
CA ASP A 269 14.10 -2.12 -3.43
C ASP A 269 12.80 -1.60 -4.02
N VAL A 270 11.68 -1.95 -3.40
CA VAL A 270 10.33 -1.63 -3.88
C VAL A 270 9.75 -0.45 -3.12
N LEU A 271 9.18 0.52 -3.83
CA LEU A 271 8.33 1.56 -3.24
C LEU A 271 6.86 1.15 -3.43
N LEU A 272 6.21 0.76 -2.34
CA LEU A 272 4.78 0.48 -2.31
C LEU A 272 4.03 1.74 -1.89
N MET A 273 3.20 2.28 -2.78
CA MET A 273 2.32 3.42 -2.48
C MET A 273 0.88 2.96 -2.47
N MET A 274 0.15 3.23 -1.38
CA MET A 274 -1.25 2.82 -1.22
C MET A 274 -2.14 4.03 -0.96
N ASP A 275 -2.98 4.34 -1.92
CA ASP A 275 -3.97 5.42 -1.85
C ASP A 275 -5.39 4.85 -1.94
N SER A 276 -6.11 4.64 -0.83
CA SER A 276 -5.76 4.99 0.54
C SER A 276 -6.03 3.85 1.52
N LEU A 277 -5.28 3.84 2.61
CA LEU A 277 -5.50 2.94 3.74
C LEU A 277 -6.89 3.14 4.37
N THR A 278 -7.40 4.39 4.37
CA THR A 278 -8.76 4.70 4.83
C THR A 278 -9.80 3.98 4.00
N ARG A 279 -9.64 3.92 2.66
CA ARG A 279 -10.57 3.21 1.77
C ARG A 279 -10.48 1.69 1.93
N PHE A 280 -9.29 1.14 2.17
CA PHE A 280 -9.11 -0.25 2.57
C PHE A 280 -9.88 -0.55 3.88
N SER A 281 -9.75 0.30 4.89
CA SER A 281 -10.45 0.14 6.17
C SER A 281 -11.97 0.25 6.03
N MET A 282 -12.46 1.14 5.16
CA MET A 282 -13.89 1.23 4.83
C MET A 282 -14.39 -0.04 4.14
N ALA A 283 -13.63 -0.60 3.20
CA ALA A 283 -13.98 -1.86 2.54
C ALA A 283 -14.01 -3.01 3.55
N GLN A 284 -13.03 -3.10 4.43
CA GLN A 284 -12.99 -4.10 5.51
C GLN A 284 -14.17 -3.94 6.47
N ARG A 285 -14.58 -2.69 6.76
CA ARG A 285 -15.79 -2.43 7.56
C ARG A 285 -17.05 -3.01 6.90
N GLU A 286 -17.22 -2.78 5.60
CA GLU A 286 -18.38 -3.31 4.85
C GLU A 286 -18.39 -4.86 4.89
N ILE A 287 -17.20 -5.49 4.70
CA ILE A 287 -17.03 -6.95 4.74
C ILE A 287 -17.37 -7.48 6.14
N GLY A 288 -16.78 -6.94 7.20
CA GLY A 288 -17.01 -7.41 8.57
C GLY A 288 -18.48 -7.28 9.00
N LEU A 289 -19.11 -6.14 8.72
CA LEU A 289 -20.53 -5.95 9.01
C LEU A 289 -21.42 -6.93 8.23
N ALA A 290 -21.11 -7.18 6.95
CA ALA A 290 -21.86 -8.14 6.13
C ALA A 290 -21.65 -9.60 6.59
N SER A 291 -20.50 -9.90 7.20
CA SER A 291 -20.20 -11.20 7.81
C SER A 291 -20.79 -11.37 9.23
N GLY A 292 -21.49 -10.35 9.75
CA GLY A 292 -22.17 -10.41 11.05
C GLY A 292 -21.35 -9.90 12.24
N GLU A 293 -20.19 -9.28 12.02
CA GLU A 293 -19.44 -8.66 13.11
C GLU A 293 -20.19 -7.45 13.69
N PRO A 294 -20.22 -7.27 15.02
CA PRO A 294 -20.83 -6.08 15.62
C PRO A 294 -19.96 -4.84 15.37
N PRO A 295 -20.59 -3.68 15.08
CA PRO A 295 -19.86 -2.42 15.00
C PRO A 295 -19.40 -1.98 16.41
N VAL A 296 -18.16 -1.45 16.49
CA VAL A 296 -17.59 -0.87 17.71
C VAL A 296 -17.31 0.62 17.52
N THR A 297 -16.11 1.10 17.66
CA THR A 297 -15.77 2.52 17.61
C THR A 297 -16.09 3.14 16.24
N ARG A 298 -16.91 4.19 16.22
CA ARG A 298 -17.35 4.89 14.99
C ARG A 298 -17.91 3.94 13.91
N GLY A 299 -18.48 2.80 14.31
CA GLY A 299 -19.08 1.82 13.41
C GLY A 299 -18.10 0.91 12.68
N TYR A 300 -16.83 0.90 13.04
CA TYR A 300 -15.86 -0.07 12.53
C TYR A 300 -15.92 -1.38 13.33
N PRO A 301 -15.99 -2.54 12.68
CA PRO A 301 -15.92 -3.84 13.36
C PRO A 301 -14.49 -4.18 13.81
N PRO A 302 -14.31 -5.13 14.75
CA PRO A 302 -13.00 -5.53 15.26
C PRO A 302 -12.01 -5.99 14.19
N SER A 303 -12.49 -6.61 13.12
CA SER A 303 -11.65 -7.09 12.01
C SER A 303 -10.84 -5.99 11.33
N VAL A 304 -11.34 -4.75 11.29
CA VAL A 304 -10.58 -3.63 10.71
C VAL A 304 -9.27 -3.39 11.46
N TYR A 305 -9.33 -3.44 12.79
CA TYR A 305 -8.16 -3.22 13.65
C TYR A 305 -7.19 -4.41 13.68
N SER A 306 -7.65 -5.60 13.33
CA SER A 306 -6.78 -6.79 13.20
C SER A 306 -6.17 -6.94 11.81
N GLU A 307 -6.87 -6.56 10.75
CA GLU A 307 -6.39 -6.69 9.36
C GLU A 307 -5.39 -5.60 8.97
N MET A 308 -5.58 -4.36 9.48
CA MET A 308 -4.67 -3.25 9.16
C MET A 308 -3.22 -3.53 9.58
N PRO A 309 -2.91 -3.96 10.82
CA PRO A 309 -1.54 -4.33 11.19
C PRO A 309 -0.98 -5.46 10.34
N LYS A 310 -1.77 -6.49 10.04
CA LYS A 310 -1.32 -7.61 9.18
C LYS A 310 -0.90 -7.13 7.80
N LEU A 311 -1.69 -6.24 7.18
CA LEU A 311 -1.35 -5.66 5.88
C LEU A 311 -0.07 -4.82 5.95
N LEU A 312 0.03 -3.92 6.94
CA LEU A 312 1.16 -3.00 7.06
C LEU A 312 2.47 -3.71 7.44
N GLU A 313 2.40 -4.80 8.21
CA GLU A 313 3.56 -5.60 8.58
C GLU A 313 4.12 -6.45 7.43
N ARG A 314 3.44 -6.61 6.32
CA ARG A 314 3.98 -7.27 5.12
C ARG A 314 5.07 -6.45 4.42
N ALA A 315 5.02 -5.11 4.56
CA ALA A 315 6.09 -4.23 4.12
C ALA A 315 7.26 -4.21 5.12
N GLY A 316 8.40 -3.74 4.68
CA GLY A 316 9.62 -3.63 5.50
C GLY A 316 10.85 -4.21 4.83
N MET A 317 11.92 -4.33 5.61
CA MET A 317 13.14 -5.02 5.22
C MET A 317 12.95 -6.54 5.22
N SER A 318 13.66 -7.24 4.36
CA SER A 318 13.86 -8.68 4.39
C SER A 318 15.34 -9.01 4.19
N ASP A 319 15.68 -10.29 4.20
CA ASP A 319 17.03 -10.81 3.90
C ASP A 319 17.43 -10.66 2.41
N LYS A 320 16.49 -10.36 1.51
CA LYS A 320 16.72 -10.27 0.07
C LYS A 320 16.62 -8.85 -0.46
N GLY A 321 15.55 -8.15 -0.12
CA GLY A 321 15.26 -6.81 -0.59
C GLY A 321 14.39 -6.02 0.38
N SER A 322 13.81 -4.91 -0.08
CA SER A 322 13.00 -4.07 0.78
C SER A 322 11.68 -3.64 0.16
N ILE A 323 10.65 -3.45 1.01
CA ILE A 323 9.42 -2.75 0.64
C ILE A 323 9.30 -1.51 1.51
N THR A 324 9.55 -0.34 0.94
CA THR A 324 9.26 0.93 1.59
C THR A 324 7.81 1.29 1.33
N GLY A 325 7.01 1.41 2.38
CA GLY A 325 5.57 1.64 2.26
C GLY A 325 5.19 3.10 2.50
N LEU A 326 4.48 3.72 1.54
CA LEU A 326 3.84 5.01 1.69
C LEU A 326 2.31 4.82 1.69
N TYR A 327 1.70 5.04 2.84
CA TYR A 327 0.27 4.77 3.04
C TYR A 327 -0.48 6.08 3.26
N THR A 328 -1.36 6.45 2.33
CA THR A 328 -2.17 7.65 2.55
C THR A 328 -3.34 7.37 3.48
N VAL A 329 -3.58 8.31 4.37
CA VAL A 329 -4.68 8.29 5.33
C VAL A 329 -5.47 9.59 5.16
N LEU A 330 -6.76 9.45 4.85
CA LEU A 330 -7.65 10.60 4.73
C LEU A 330 -8.07 11.05 6.14
N VAL A 331 -7.80 12.31 6.44
CA VAL A 331 -8.14 12.92 7.74
C VAL A 331 -9.30 13.88 7.52
N ASP A 332 -10.50 13.46 7.91
CA ASP A 332 -11.70 14.30 7.78
C ASP A 332 -11.70 15.42 8.82
N GLY A 333 -11.85 16.66 8.34
CA GLY A 333 -11.90 17.85 9.23
C GLY A 333 -10.62 18.11 10.02
N ASP A 334 -9.48 17.59 9.58
CA ASP A 334 -8.19 17.67 10.27
C ASP A 334 -8.22 17.01 11.69
N ASP A 335 -9.13 16.02 11.91
CA ASP A 335 -9.26 15.25 13.16
C ASP A 335 -8.29 14.06 13.21
N PHE A 336 -7.10 14.28 13.74
CA PHE A 336 -6.08 13.23 13.92
C PHE A 336 -6.43 12.18 14.99
N ASN A 337 -7.53 12.35 15.72
CA ASN A 337 -8.01 11.42 16.74
C ASN A 337 -9.07 10.43 16.16
N GLU A 338 -9.29 10.45 14.85
CA GLU A 338 -10.11 9.45 14.21
C GLU A 338 -9.49 8.05 14.39
N PRO A 339 -10.29 6.99 14.71
CA PRO A 339 -9.76 5.67 15.04
C PRO A 339 -8.81 5.08 14.00
N ILE A 340 -9.11 5.22 12.71
CA ILE A 340 -8.25 4.70 11.62
C ILE A 340 -6.93 5.49 11.57
N THR A 341 -7.00 6.81 11.69
CA THR A 341 -5.86 7.72 11.71
C THR A 341 -4.93 7.41 12.89
N ASP A 342 -5.48 7.24 14.09
CA ASP A 342 -4.71 6.94 15.30
C ASP A 342 -4.10 5.53 15.23
N THR A 343 -4.87 4.53 14.78
CA THR A 343 -4.38 3.17 14.58
C THR A 343 -3.22 3.13 13.58
N ALA A 344 -3.38 3.76 12.40
CA ALA A 344 -2.32 3.83 11.40
C ALA A 344 -1.06 4.48 11.97
N ARG A 345 -1.19 5.62 12.67
CA ARG A 345 -0.08 6.34 13.28
C ARG A 345 0.67 5.55 14.34
N SER A 346 -0.02 4.67 15.05
CA SER A 346 0.58 3.81 16.08
C SER A 346 1.45 2.68 15.50
N ILE A 347 1.10 2.18 14.30
CA ILE A 347 1.77 1.06 13.64
C ILE A 347 2.94 1.53 12.78
N LEU A 348 2.80 2.68 12.10
CA LEU A 348 3.74 3.19 11.12
C LEU A 348 5.02 3.76 11.77
N ASP A 349 6.12 3.74 11.02
CA ASP A 349 7.45 4.19 11.45
C ASP A 349 7.67 5.71 11.28
N GLY A 350 6.61 6.44 11.00
CA GLY A 350 6.60 7.89 10.84
C GLY A 350 5.40 8.35 10.02
N HIS A 351 5.25 9.66 9.90
CA HIS A 351 4.17 10.26 9.12
C HIS A 351 4.54 11.62 8.55
N ILE A 352 3.93 11.94 7.42
CA ILE A 352 3.96 13.22 6.72
C ILE A 352 2.55 13.81 6.78
N VAL A 353 2.42 15.01 7.29
CA VAL A 353 1.15 15.75 7.38
C VAL A 353 1.09 16.75 6.25
N LEU A 354 0.02 16.72 5.45
CA LEU A 354 -0.26 17.75 4.45
C LEU A 354 -1.24 18.79 5.02
N SER A 355 -0.80 20.05 5.03
CA SER A 355 -1.53 21.16 5.64
C SER A 355 -2.35 21.94 4.61
N ARG A 356 -3.66 22.06 4.84
CA ARG A 356 -4.53 22.92 4.03
C ARG A 356 -4.12 24.40 4.13
N LYS A 357 -3.62 24.84 5.29
CA LYS A 357 -3.13 26.21 5.50
C LYS A 357 -1.95 26.54 4.59
N LEU A 358 -1.01 25.60 4.42
CA LEU A 358 0.11 25.77 3.49
C LEU A 358 -0.37 25.82 2.04
N GLY A 359 -1.29 24.93 1.65
CA GLY A 359 -1.90 24.95 0.32
C GLY A 359 -2.61 26.27 0.01
N GLN A 360 -3.33 26.85 0.98
CA GLN A 360 -3.97 28.16 0.85
C GLN A 360 -2.95 29.32 0.67
N LYS A 361 -1.73 29.17 1.21
CA LYS A 361 -0.60 30.10 1.01
C LYS A 361 0.16 29.83 -0.29
N ASN A 362 -0.32 28.92 -1.14
CA ASN A 362 0.36 28.46 -2.37
C ASN A 362 1.77 27.88 -2.10
N HIS A 363 1.97 27.30 -0.92
CA HIS A 363 3.20 26.63 -0.53
C HIS A 363 3.09 25.13 -0.87
N TYR A 364 3.74 24.70 -1.96
CA TYR A 364 3.72 23.31 -2.41
C TYR A 364 5.14 22.74 -2.54
N PRO A 365 5.31 21.44 -2.18
CA PRO A 365 4.32 20.55 -1.57
C PRO A 365 3.88 21.08 -0.19
N ALA A 366 2.60 20.89 0.14
CA ALA A 366 1.99 21.47 1.34
C ALA A 366 2.32 20.65 2.61
N ILE A 367 3.58 20.26 2.79
CA ILE A 367 4.08 19.42 3.89
C ILE A 367 4.28 20.27 5.15
N ASP A 368 3.55 19.94 6.22
CA ASP A 368 3.79 20.50 7.55
C ASP A 368 4.91 19.72 8.24
N VAL A 369 6.13 20.21 8.11
CA VAL A 369 7.33 19.57 8.66
C VAL A 369 7.31 19.47 10.18
N LEU A 370 6.70 20.45 10.86
CA LEU A 370 6.65 20.48 12.33
C LEU A 370 5.67 19.46 12.90
N GLN A 371 4.60 19.13 12.16
CA GLN A 371 3.67 18.08 12.53
C GLN A 371 4.05 16.69 11.98
N SER A 372 5.14 16.60 11.23
CA SER A 372 5.61 15.38 10.57
C SER A 372 6.83 14.80 11.30
N ILE A 373 6.98 13.47 11.22
CA ILE A 373 8.10 12.76 11.85
C ILE A 373 8.51 11.54 11.03
N SER A 374 9.84 11.35 10.88
CA SER A 374 10.44 10.07 10.52
C SER A 374 11.19 9.51 11.74
N ARG A 375 10.75 8.34 12.22
CA ARG A 375 11.38 7.70 13.39
C ARG A 375 12.75 7.13 13.06
N CYS A 376 13.01 6.80 11.78
CA CYS A 376 14.27 6.21 11.32
C CYS A 376 15.34 7.26 10.97
N MET A 377 14.96 8.50 10.63
CA MET A 377 15.88 9.54 10.16
C MET A 377 17.14 9.66 11.03
N SER A 378 16.96 9.68 12.34
CA SER A 378 18.09 9.89 13.27
C SER A 378 19.13 8.77 13.27
N GLN A 379 18.83 7.61 12.69
CA GLN A 379 19.69 6.42 12.62
C GLN A 379 20.36 6.27 11.25
N ILE A 380 19.76 6.84 10.19
CA ILE A 380 20.18 6.63 8.80
C ILE A 380 20.90 7.82 8.18
N VAL A 381 20.81 9.02 8.79
CA VAL A 381 21.53 10.22 8.30
C VAL A 381 22.74 10.53 9.16
N ASP A 382 23.73 11.22 8.57
CA ASP A 382 24.91 11.65 9.29
C ASP A 382 24.62 12.75 10.34
N LYS A 383 25.58 13.00 11.20
CA LYS A 383 25.46 13.98 12.29
C LYS A 383 25.24 15.40 11.79
N LYS A 384 25.88 15.79 10.67
CA LYS A 384 25.77 17.12 10.09
C LYS A 384 24.39 17.37 9.55
N HIS A 385 23.85 16.42 8.75
CA HIS A 385 22.50 16.48 8.20
C HIS A 385 21.45 16.62 9.34
N LYS A 386 21.53 15.72 10.35
CA LYS A 386 20.63 15.78 11.52
C LYS A 386 20.67 17.15 12.23
N GLN A 387 21.87 17.72 12.36
CA GLN A 387 22.02 19.04 12.99
C GLN A 387 21.37 20.15 12.16
N MET A 388 21.58 20.16 10.84
CA MET A 388 20.99 21.16 9.94
C MET A 388 19.46 21.06 9.89
N ALA A 389 18.94 19.84 9.81
CA ALA A 389 17.51 19.58 9.88
C ALA A 389 16.89 20.07 11.22
N GLY A 390 17.60 19.84 12.33
CA GLY A 390 17.20 20.35 13.64
C GLY A 390 17.17 21.88 13.71
N ARG A 391 18.17 22.54 13.13
CA ARG A 391 18.23 24.02 13.03
C ARG A 391 17.06 24.58 12.23
N MET A 392 16.75 23.96 11.07
CA MET A 392 15.63 24.41 10.24
C MET A 392 14.30 24.27 10.98
N LYS A 393 14.04 23.11 11.61
CA LYS A 393 12.84 22.91 12.42
C LYS A 393 12.73 23.92 13.58
N ASN A 394 13.85 24.26 14.24
CA ASN A 394 13.88 25.26 15.29
C ASN A 394 13.52 26.65 14.76
N VAL A 395 14.10 27.08 13.63
CA VAL A 395 13.76 28.35 12.97
C VAL A 395 12.27 28.43 12.63
N MET A 396 11.73 27.35 12.03
CA MET A 396 10.30 27.28 11.69
C MET A 396 9.41 27.39 12.93
N ALA A 397 9.73 26.66 14.00
CA ALA A 397 8.98 26.68 15.24
C ALA A 397 9.01 28.07 15.89
N THR A 398 10.21 28.68 16.00
CA THR A 398 10.38 30.01 16.56
C THR A 398 9.62 31.09 15.76
N TYR A 399 9.65 30.97 14.42
CA TYR A 399 8.89 31.90 13.57
C TYR A 399 7.38 31.76 13.77
N ASN A 400 6.87 30.51 13.78
CA ASN A 400 5.45 30.21 13.95
C ASN A 400 4.92 30.72 15.32
N GLU A 401 5.71 30.61 16.39
CA GLU A 401 5.35 31.15 17.72
C GLU A 401 5.25 32.67 17.72
N ALA A 402 6.04 33.36 16.88
CA ALA A 402 6.09 34.79 16.79
C ALA A 402 5.23 35.37 15.65
N GLU A 403 4.68 34.55 14.74
CA GLU A 403 4.01 34.98 13.50
C GLU A 403 2.90 36.00 13.75
N ASP A 404 2.07 35.77 14.76
CA ASP A 404 0.98 36.71 15.08
C ASP A 404 1.49 38.07 15.56
N LEU A 405 2.53 38.08 16.40
CA LEU A 405 3.14 39.31 16.89
C LEU A 405 3.83 40.10 15.77
N ILE A 406 4.43 39.41 14.82
CA ILE A 406 5.07 39.99 13.64
C ILE A 406 4.00 40.61 12.73
N ASN A 407 2.93 39.90 12.44
CA ASN A 407 1.88 40.28 11.52
C ASN A 407 1.10 41.52 12.01
N ILE A 408 0.86 41.64 13.33
CA ILE A 408 0.20 42.83 13.91
C ILE A 408 1.16 44.00 14.21
N GLY A 409 2.47 43.82 13.90
CA GLY A 409 3.48 44.86 14.12
C GLY A 409 3.85 45.09 15.60
N ALA A 410 3.51 44.15 16.49
CA ALA A 410 3.80 44.25 17.92
C ALA A 410 5.23 43.79 18.27
N TYR A 411 5.89 43.00 17.38
CA TYR A 411 7.26 42.60 17.60
C TYR A 411 8.25 43.69 17.28
N LYS A 412 9.19 43.96 18.21
CA LYS A 412 10.33 44.88 17.99
C LYS A 412 11.59 44.07 17.65
N SER A 413 12.20 44.37 16.50
CA SER A 413 13.51 43.81 16.14
C SER A 413 14.55 44.18 17.22
N GLY A 414 15.38 43.20 17.60
CA GLY A 414 16.37 43.29 18.66
C GLY A 414 15.87 42.91 20.05
N SER A 415 14.57 42.65 20.24
CA SER A 415 14.01 42.23 21.54
C SER A 415 14.26 40.74 21.85
N ASN A 416 14.31 39.87 20.83
CA ASN A 416 14.65 38.47 20.97
C ASN A 416 15.50 37.99 19.78
N ARG A 417 16.73 37.63 20.09
CA ARG A 417 17.72 37.24 19.09
C ARG A 417 17.31 36.03 18.26
N ASN A 418 16.64 35.04 18.85
CA ASN A 418 16.17 33.85 18.14
C ASN A 418 15.05 34.16 17.15
N ILE A 419 14.14 35.08 17.56
CA ILE A 419 13.05 35.52 16.68
C ILE A 419 13.62 36.36 15.52
N ASP A 420 14.56 37.23 15.78
CA ASP A 420 15.23 38.04 14.74
C ASP A 420 15.93 37.11 13.71
N TYR A 421 16.61 36.04 14.19
CA TYR A 421 17.22 35.07 13.31
C TYR A 421 16.19 34.27 12.52
N ALA A 422 15.09 33.89 13.15
CA ALA A 422 14.00 33.19 12.47
C ALA A 422 13.38 34.04 11.35
N ILE A 423 13.14 35.33 11.61
CA ILE A 423 12.66 36.33 10.62
C ILE A 423 13.68 36.44 9.46
N TYR A 424 14.97 36.49 9.76
CA TYR A 424 16.03 36.57 8.75
C TYR A 424 16.11 35.32 7.85
N LYS A 425 15.82 34.13 8.37
CA LYS A 425 15.96 32.86 7.66
C LYS A 425 14.68 32.34 6.98
N ILE A 426 13.50 32.79 7.40
CA ILE A 426 12.23 32.17 7.01
C ILE A 426 12.01 32.14 5.50
N ASP A 427 12.42 33.18 4.77
CA ASP A 427 12.28 33.21 3.32
C ASP A 427 13.16 32.16 2.62
N ALA A 428 14.40 31.98 3.10
CA ALA A 428 15.30 30.93 2.58
C ALA A 428 14.79 29.53 2.91
N VAL A 429 14.22 29.35 4.11
CA VAL A 429 13.56 28.10 4.52
C VAL A 429 12.37 27.78 3.63
N ASN A 430 11.46 28.74 3.43
CA ASN A 430 10.29 28.54 2.56
C ASN A 430 10.71 28.24 1.12
N LYS A 431 11.72 28.93 0.59
CA LYS A 431 12.27 28.65 -0.75
C LYS A 431 12.84 27.23 -0.86
N PHE A 432 13.48 26.71 0.18
CA PHE A 432 13.96 25.33 0.21
C PHE A 432 12.81 24.33 0.23
N LEU A 433 11.78 24.56 1.05
CA LEU A 433 10.65 23.65 1.22
C LEU A 433 9.73 23.61 0.00
N MET A 434 9.65 24.69 -0.77
CA MET A 434 8.88 24.75 -2.01
C MET A 434 9.64 24.05 -3.14
N GLN A 435 8.91 23.25 -3.93
CA GLN A 435 9.45 22.53 -5.09
C GLN A 435 8.38 22.38 -6.15
N GLN A 436 8.71 22.69 -7.40
CA GLN A 436 7.80 22.44 -8.52
C GLN A 436 7.72 20.95 -8.83
N THR A 437 6.62 20.54 -9.45
CA THR A 437 6.34 19.13 -9.71
C THR A 437 7.29 18.48 -10.71
N ASP A 438 7.94 19.26 -11.56
CA ASP A 438 8.91 18.86 -12.58
C ASP A 438 10.37 18.99 -12.15
N GLU A 439 10.63 19.62 -10.99
CA GLU A 439 11.98 19.71 -10.44
C GLU A 439 12.44 18.37 -9.84
N LYS A 440 13.66 17.97 -10.21
CA LYS A 440 14.34 16.77 -9.69
C LYS A 440 15.63 17.19 -9.02
N PHE A 441 15.88 16.66 -7.83
CA PHE A 441 17.12 16.88 -7.07
C PHE A 441 17.73 15.56 -6.66
N ASP A 442 19.05 15.51 -6.57
CA ASP A 442 19.75 14.39 -5.95
C ASP A 442 19.91 14.66 -4.44
N PHE A 443 19.92 13.58 -3.66
CA PHE A 443 19.92 13.64 -2.19
C PHE A 443 21.09 14.46 -1.62
N GLU A 444 22.31 14.28 -2.18
CA GLU A 444 23.50 15.03 -1.75
C GLU A 444 23.35 16.54 -2.01
N ASP A 445 22.74 16.92 -3.14
CA ASP A 445 22.49 18.32 -3.48
C ASP A 445 21.47 18.95 -2.52
N GLU A 446 20.42 18.22 -2.16
CA GLU A 446 19.41 18.67 -1.20
C GLU A 446 20.00 18.89 0.19
N VAL A 447 20.85 17.96 0.67
CA VAL A 447 21.54 18.08 1.97
C VAL A 447 22.55 19.22 1.95
N THR A 448 23.21 19.47 0.81
CA THR A 448 24.12 20.60 0.63
C THR A 448 23.34 21.93 0.70
N GLN A 449 22.24 22.06 -0.07
CA GLN A 449 21.39 23.26 -0.02
C GLN A 449 20.87 23.52 1.40
N LEU A 450 20.43 22.47 2.13
CA LEU A 450 20.03 22.58 3.53
C LEU A 450 21.15 23.13 4.41
N SER A 451 22.40 22.67 4.20
CA SER A 451 23.57 23.10 4.95
C SER A 451 23.92 24.56 4.66
N ASP A 452 23.84 24.99 3.40
CA ASP A 452 24.19 26.35 2.96
C ASP A 452 23.26 27.42 3.57
N ILE A 453 21.97 27.09 3.81
CA ILE A 453 21.04 27.98 4.49
C ILE A 453 21.57 28.40 5.88
N PHE A 454 22.28 27.53 6.55
CA PHE A 454 22.78 27.72 7.91
C PHE A 454 24.30 27.89 8.00
N ALA A 455 24.98 28.26 6.89
CA ALA A 455 26.42 28.51 6.87
C ALA A 455 26.86 29.63 7.83
N ASP A 456 25.97 30.58 8.12
CA ASP A 456 26.21 31.71 9.03
C ASP A 456 25.78 31.44 10.49
N TYR A 457 25.34 30.21 10.81
CA TYR A 457 24.79 29.91 12.14
C TYR A 457 25.82 30.04 13.27
N GLU A 458 27.09 29.69 13.02
CA GLU A 458 28.15 29.89 14.00
C GLU A 458 28.39 31.36 14.31
N ALA A 459 28.32 32.24 13.30
CA ALA A 459 28.41 33.68 13.48
C ALA A 459 27.19 34.20 14.27
N PHE A 460 26.01 33.61 14.07
CA PHE A 460 24.83 33.90 14.89
C PHE A 460 25.06 33.44 16.33
N GLU A 461 25.49 32.22 16.62
CA GLU A 461 25.73 31.75 18.00
C GLU A 461 26.73 32.61 18.75
N ASN A 462 27.84 32.97 18.10
CA ASN A 462 28.90 33.78 18.67
C ASN A 462 28.60 35.30 18.77
N GLY A 463 27.44 35.76 18.31
CA GLY A 463 27.02 37.14 18.35
C GLY A 463 27.69 38.07 17.35
N SER A 464 28.44 37.52 16.39
CA SER A 464 29.15 38.29 15.35
C SER A 464 28.27 38.59 14.12
N LEU A 465 27.16 37.86 13.94
CA LEU A 465 26.22 38.10 12.85
C LEU A 465 25.44 39.38 13.05
N GLN A 466 25.63 40.38 12.17
CA GLN A 466 24.81 41.56 12.10
C GLN A 466 23.57 41.29 11.25
N LEU A 467 22.43 41.07 11.89
CA LEU A 467 21.14 40.97 11.20
C LEU A 467 20.79 42.39 10.70
N LYS A 468 20.68 42.57 9.39
CA LYS A 468 20.23 43.87 8.83
C LYS A 468 18.82 44.17 9.36
N LYS A 469 18.67 45.41 9.87
CA LYS A 469 17.38 45.91 10.35
C LYS A 469 16.38 46.05 9.22
#